data_10546296e053b42862ba15bc57536902
#
_entry.id   10546296e053b42862ba15bc57536902
#
_cell.length_a   1.000
_cell.length_b   1.000
_cell.length_c   1.000
_cell.angle_alpha   90.00
_cell.angle_beta   90.00
_cell.angle_gamma   90.00
#
_symmetry.space_group_name_H-M   'P 1'
#
loop_
_entity.id
_entity.type
_entity.pdbx_description
1 polymer ?
#
loop_
_entity_poly.entity_id
_entity_poly.type
_entity_poly.pdbx_seq_one_letter_code
_entity_poly.pdbx_strand_id
1 'polypeptide(L)'
;GKSGKDSTMKVEMTKSGLNEINKKYSDKYIVVYYTADVNTDDTVVLGDKGNPNDVSLTWKRTSTDYWDILKDKCIVYSYGYNLTKKFSDNKGDATKVKFVVRNKEDNYYLIGKADRDGIYQVTGKSATEEGATQFSPNADGQLVINGIEADKYGFTETHSDAGYTLLKKEVIVDITSTKANITPTEAN
;
A
#
# COMPACT_ATOMS: atom_id res chain seq x y z
N GLY A 1 -3.69 9.13 18.24
CA GLY A 1 -2.58 8.81 17.35
C GLY A 1 -1.96 10.09 16.80
N LYS A 2 -0.66 10.10 16.60
CA LYS A 2 0.03 11.19 15.91
C LYS A 2 0.20 10.74 14.45
N SER A 3 -0.19 11.56 13.50
CA SER A 3 0.20 11.41 12.09
C SER A 3 1.51 12.16 11.86
N GLY A 4 2.46 11.53 11.19
CA GLY A 4 3.77 12.11 10.88
C GLY A 4 4.81 11.02 10.60
N LYS A 5 6.03 11.43 10.26
CA LYS A 5 7.15 10.54 9.90
C LYS A 5 7.41 9.40 10.90
N ASP A 6 7.07 9.62 12.16
CA ASP A 6 7.22 8.66 13.26
C ASP A 6 5.89 8.53 14.01
N SER A 7 4.91 7.86 13.40
CA SER A 7 3.65 7.57 14.07
C SER A 7 3.86 6.46 15.09
N THR A 8 3.61 6.77 16.35
CA THR A 8 3.69 5.80 17.44
C THR A 8 2.32 5.64 18.08
N MET A 9 1.85 4.41 18.16
CA MET A 9 0.68 4.04 18.96
C MET A 9 1.17 3.41 20.27
N LYS A 10 0.67 3.88 21.40
CA LYS A 10 0.94 3.29 22.72
C LYS A 10 -0.36 2.79 23.34
N VAL A 11 -0.36 1.55 23.76
CA VAL A 11 -1.44 0.91 24.50
C VAL A 11 -0.92 0.58 25.89
N GLU A 12 -1.56 1.14 26.92
CA GLU A 12 -1.20 0.89 28.32
C GLU A 12 -2.34 0.17 29.04
N MET A 13 -1.99 -0.93 29.72
CA MET A 13 -2.92 -1.64 30.56
C MET A 13 -3.04 -0.97 31.93
N THR A 14 -4.27 -0.72 32.36
CA THR A 14 -4.52 -0.23 33.72
C THR A 14 -4.33 -1.36 34.73
N LYS A 15 -4.04 -1.01 35.97
CA LYS A 15 -3.90 -1.99 37.05
C LYS A 15 -5.15 -2.84 37.24
N SER A 16 -6.34 -2.24 37.09
CA SER A 16 -7.62 -2.96 37.19
C SER A 16 -7.78 -3.94 35.99
N GLY A 17 -7.42 -3.51 34.78
CA GLY A 17 -7.46 -4.36 33.58
C GLY A 17 -6.52 -5.57 33.70
N LEU A 18 -5.28 -5.35 34.16
CA LEU A 18 -4.35 -6.46 34.41
C LEU A 18 -4.86 -7.44 35.46
N ASN A 19 -5.48 -6.94 36.54
CA ASN A 19 -6.07 -7.80 37.56
C ASN A 19 -7.25 -8.63 37.01
N GLU A 20 -8.06 -8.05 36.15
CA GLU A 20 -9.16 -8.76 35.52
C GLU A 20 -8.67 -9.84 34.55
N ILE A 21 -7.68 -9.53 33.73
CA ILE A 21 -7.04 -10.47 32.83
C ILE A 21 -6.46 -11.65 33.62
N ASN A 22 -5.69 -11.38 34.64
CA ASN A 22 -5.08 -12.43 35.47
C ASN A 22 -6.12 -13.33 36.14
N LYS A 23 -7.27 -12.80 36.56
CA LYS A 23 -8.32 -13.59 37.22
C LYS A 23 -9.16 -14.41 36.26
N LYS A 24 -9.46 -13.90 35.07
CA LYS A 24 -10.44 -14.49 34.16
C LYS A 24 -9.85 -15.10 32.89
N TYR A 25 -8.68 -14.59 32.49
CA TYR A 25 -8.12 -14.87 31.15
C TYR A 25 -6.62 -15.18 31.20
N SER A 26 -6.13 -15.73 32.30
CA SER A 26 -4.69 -16.03 32.48
C SER A 26 -4.16 -17.07 31.49
N ASP A 27 -5.05 -17.85 30.85
CA ASP A 27 -4.77 -18.84 29.82
C ASP A 27 -4.98 -18.31 28.38
N LYS A 28 -5.29 -17.02 28.22
CA LYS A 28 -5.60 -16.42 26.92
C LYS A 28 -4.49 -15.48 26.44
N TYR A 29 -4.44 -15.28 25.13
CA TYR A 29 -3.58 -14.29 24.51
C TYR A 29 -4.26 -12.91 24.50
N ILE A 30 -3.45 -11.86 24.65
CA ILE A 30 -3.90 -10.49 24.41
C ILE A 30 -3.53 -10.17 22.96
N VAL A 31 -4.54 -9.83 22.16
CA VAL A 31 -4.33 -9.45 20.76
C VAL A 31 -4.80 -8.01 20.58
N VAL A 32 -3.94 -7.18 20.01
CA VAL A 32 -4.25 -5.80 19.65
C VAL A 32 -4.38 -5.72 18.14
N TYR A 33 -5.61 -5.46 17.66
CA TYR A 33 -5.87 -5.20 16.26
C TYR A 33 -5.86 -3.71 15.99
N TYR A 34 -5.18 -3.30 14.96
CA TYR A 34 -5.20 -1.92 14.49
C TYR A 34 -5.07 -1.88 12.97
N THR A 35 -5.52 -0.78 12.38
CA THR A 35 -5.31 -0.48 10.97
C THR A 35 -4.47 0.79 10.87
N ALA A 36 -3.66 0.86 9.86
CA ALA A 36 -2.88 2.05 9.51
C ALA A 36 -2.86 2.19 7.99
N ASP A 37 -2.99 3.41 7.52
CA ASP A 37 -2.79 3.73 6.12
C ASP A 37 -1.30 3.93 5.86
N VAL A 38 -0.83 3.43 4.73
CA VAL A 38 0.52 3.75 4.25
C VAL A 38 0.52 5.22 3.84
N ASN A 39 1.49 5.98 4.31
CA ASN A 39 1.63 7.38 3.91
C ASN A 39 1.74 7.47 2.38
N THR A 40 1.12 8.51 1.81
CA THR A 40 1.17 8.79 0.38
C THR A 40 2.20 9.87 0.02
N ASP A 41 2.98 10.30 1.00
CA ASP A 41 4.04 11.29 0.83
C ASP A 41 5.39 10.65 0.41
N ASP A 42 6.38 11.49 0.13
CA ASP A 42 7.72 11.07 -0.30
C ASP A 42 8.49 10.25 0.77
N THR A 43 7.88 9.96 1.92
CA THR A 43 8.50 9.18 2.99
C THR A 43 8.31 7.68 2.83
N VAL A 44 7.38 7.24 1.98
CA VAL A 44 7.17 5.82 1.67
C VAL A 44 8.32 5.32 0.81
N VAL A 45 8.94 4.24 1.25
CA VAL A 45 9.98 3.55 0.49
C VAL A 45 9.31 2.53 -0.42
N LEU A 46 9.43 2.74 -1.73
CA LEU A 46 8.94 1.80 -2.74
C LEU A 46 9.96 0.68 -2.99
N GLY A 47 9.44 -0.51 -3.30
CA GLY A 47 10.23 -1.68 -3.65
C GLY A 47 10.65 -2.54 -2.46
N ASP A 48 11.59 -3.46 -2.71
CA ASP A 48 12.00 -4.54 -1.80
C ASP A 48 12.72 -4.09 -0.52
N LYS A 49 13.05 -2.81 -0.38
CA LYS A 49 13.56 -2.25 0.87
C LYS A 49 12.46 -2.17 1.94
N GLY A 50 11.24 -1.86 1.51
CA GLY A 50 10.04 -1.83 2.34
C GLY A 50 10.04 -0.76 3.44
N ASN A 51 8.94 -0.77 4.19
CA ASN A 51 8.65 0.19 5.26
C ASN A 51 8.54 -0.60 6.57
N PRO A 52 9.49 -0.44 7.51
CA PRO A 52 9.48 -1.19 8.75
C PRO A 52 8.38 -0.70 9.70
N ASN A 53 7.77 -1.64 10.38
CA ASN A 53 6.87 -1.41 11.51
C ASN A 53 7.39 -2.21 12.72
N ASP A 54 7.84 -1.50 13.74
CA ASP A 54 8.42 -2.09 14.94
C ASP A 54 7.36 -2.12 16.06
N VAL A 55 7.27 -3.22 16.77
CA VAL A 55 6.44 -3.37 17.95
C VAL A 55 7.32 -3.70 19.17
N SER A 56 6.97 -3.15 20.31
CA SER A 56 7.61 -3.50 21.57
C SER A 56 6.58 -3.70 22.66
N LEU A 57 6.73 -4.78 23.41
CA LEU A 57 6.01 -5.05 24.64
C LEU A 57 6.95 -4.81 25.81
N THR A 58 6.57 -3.91 26.68
CA THR A 58 7.32 -3.62 27.92
C THR A 58 6.47 -3.98 29.12
N TRP A 59 7.00 -4.78 30.02
CA TRP A 59 6.28 -5.13 31.25
C TRP A 59 7.21 -5.14 32.45
N LYS A 60 6.63 -4.95 33.62
CA LYS A 60 7.33 -5.00 34.90
C LYS A 60 6.87 -6.22 35.67
N ARG A 61 7.80 -6.97 36.24
CA ARG A 61 7.49 -8.05 37.18
C ARG A 61 7.05 -7.45 38.51
N THR A 62 6.00 -7.98 39.12
CA THR A 62 5.41 -7.45 40.34
C THR A 62 6.34 -7.50 41.55
N SER A 63 7.33 -8.37 41.55
CA SER A 63 8.25 -8.63 42.66
C SER A 63 9.59 -7.89 42.59
N THR A 64 9.84 -7.15 41.47
CA THR A 64 11.14 -6.48 41.26
C THR A 64 10.92 -5.13 40.57
N ASP A 65 11.91 -4.24 40.64
CA ASP A 65 11.94 -3.02 39.83
C ASP A 65 12.47 -3.23 38.42
N TYR A 66 12.64 -4.47 38.02
CA TYR A 66 13.14 -4.86 36.70
C TYR A 66 12.05 -4.82 35.64
N TRP A 67 12.35 -4.23 34.48
CA TRP A 67 11.52 -4.17 33.30
C TRP A 67 12.05 -5.12 32.24
N ASP A 68 11.15 -5.92 31.68
CA ASP A 68 11.42 -6.77 30.52
C ASP A 68 10.88 -6.10 29.27
N ILE A 69 11.55 -6.28 28.13
CA ILE A 69 11.16 -5.75 26.84
C ILE A 69 11.27 -6.86 25.81
N LEU A 70 10.17 -7.15 25.12
CA LEU A 70 10.12 -7.98 23.92
C LEU A 70 9.93 -7.05 22.73
N LYS A 71 10.68 -7.29 21.65
CA LYS A 71 10.59 -6.53 20.40
C LYS A 71 10.37 -7.47 19.24
N ASP A 72 9.54 -7.01 18.31
CA ASP A 72 9.34 -7.66 17.04
C ASP A 72 9.21 -6.61 15.93
N LYS A 73 9.36 -7.04 14.69
CA LYS A 73 9.39 -6.17 13.52
C LYS A 73 8.71 -6.85 12.35
N CYS A 74 7.84 -6.11 11.66
CA CYS A 74 7.38 -6.50 10.34
C CYS A 74 7.77 -5.43 9.31
N ILE A 75 7.74 -5.80 8.03
CA ILE A 75 8.06 -4.88 6.94
C ILE A 75 6.88 -4.87 5.98
N VAL A 76 6.35 -3.67 5.71
CA VAL A 76 5.30 -3.45 4.72
C VAL A 76 5.95 -3.03 3.42
N TYR A 77 5.64 -3.73 2.33
CA TYR A 77 6.16 -3.45 1.00
C TYR A 77 5.13 -2.72 0.16
N SER A 78 5.58 -1.71 -0.56
CA SER A 78 4.78 -0.94 -1.50
C SER A 78 5.58 -0.74 -2.78
N TYR A 79 4.92 -0.79 -3.92
CA TYR A 79 5.56 -0.68 -5.23
C TYR A 79 4.96 0.45 -6.03
N GLY A 80 5.63 0.82 -7.10
CA GLY A 80 5.15 1.76 -8.08
C GLY A 80 5.40 1.26 -9.49
N TYR A 81 4.64 1.78 -10.43
CA TYR A 81 4.78 1.50 -11.84
C TYR A 81 4.88 2.79 -12.64
N ASN A 82 5.76 2.79 -13.64
CA ASN A 82 5.96 3.91 -14.56
C ASN A 82 5.68 3.45 -15.99
N LEU A 83 4.69 4.06 -16.62
CA LEU A 83 4.32 3.84 -18.02
C LEU A 83 4.63 5.08 -18.83
N THR A 84 5.11 4.90 -20.06
CA THR A 84 5.26 5.98 -21.03
C THR A 84 4.33 5.75 -22.20
N LYS A 85 3.34 6.64 -22.38
CA LYS A 85 2.48 6.66 -23.57
C LYS A 85 3.17 7.41 -24.68
N LYS A 86 3.23 6.79 -25.86
CA LYS A 86 3.74 7.42 -27.09
C LYS A 86 2.77 7.23 -28.23
N PHE A 87 2.70 8.19 -29.12
CA PHE A 87 2.02 8.11 -30.40
C PHE A 87 3.03 7.83 -31.51
N SER A 88 2.64 7.04 -32.51
CA SER A 88 3.54 6.60 -33.59
C SER A 88 4.12 7.75 -34.41
N ASP A 89 3.39 8.86 -34.53
CA ASP A 89 3.78 10.08 -35.26
C ASP A 89 4.30 11.20 -34.35
N ASN A 90 4.35 10.97 -33.02
CA ASN A 90 4.74 11.93 -31.99
C ASN A 90 3.91 13.23 -31.98
N LYS A 91 2.65 13.21 -32.46
CA LYS A 91 1.79 14.41 -32.54
C LYS A 91 0.59 14.37 -31.60
N GLY A 92 0.22 13.20 -31.08
CA GLY A 92 -0.90 13.06 -30.16
C GLY A 92 -0.63 13.69 -28.79
N ASP A 93 -1.68 14.19 -28.17
CA ASP A 93 -1.66 14.73 -26.83
C ASP A 93 -1.87 13.61 -25.79
N ALA A 94 -0.81 13.22 -25.08
CA ALA A 94 -0.85 12.16 -24.09
C ALA A 94 -1.76 12.49 -22.88
N THR A 95 -2.01 13.76 -22.59
CA THR A 95 -2.90 14.20 -21.50
C THR A 95 -4.38 13.85 -21.76
N LYS A 96 -4.75 13.57 -23.02
CA LYS A 96 -6.10 13.13 -23.42
C LYS A 96 -6.30 11.64 -23.25
N VAL A 97 -5.21 10.90 -23.07
CA VAL A 97 -5.28 9.45 -22.89
C VAL A 97 -5.70 9.11 -21.47
N LYS A 98 -6.56 8.10 -21.32
CA LYS A 98 -6.99 7.60 -20.01
C LYS A 98 -6.84 6.10 -19.94
N PHE A 99 -6.40 5.64 -18.79
CA PHE A 99 -6.28 4.23 -18.45
C PHE A 99 -7.10 3.90 -17.21
N VAL A 100 -7.72 2.73 -17.20
CA VAL A 100 -8.12 2.06 -15.96
C VAL A 100 -7.13 0.92 -15.70
N VAL A 101 -6.88 0.65 -14.43
CA VAL A 101 -5.90 -0.36 -14.01
C VAL A 101 -6.58 -1.39 -13.13
N ARG A 102 -6.46 -2.66 -13.51
CA ARG A 102 -7.02 -3.80 -12.79
C ARG A 102 -5.92 -4.68 -12.22
N ASN A 103 -5.98 -4.99 -10.95
CA ASN A 103 -5.24 -6.09 -10.36
C ASN A 103 -5.86 -7.39 -10.88
N LYS A 104 -5.05 -8.23 -11.55
CA LYS A 104 -5.52 -9.46 -12.22
C LYS A 104 -5.58 -10.66 -11.29
N GLU A 105 -4.85 -10.63 -10.19
CA GLU A 105 -4.81 -11.72 -9.22
C GLU A 105 -5.97 -11.60 -8.23
N ASP A 106 -6.14 -10.44 -7.63
CA ASP A 106 -7.18 -10.18 -6.63
C ASP A 106 -8.49 -9.63 -7.23
N ASN A 107 -8.50 -9.35 -8.53
CA ASN A 107 -9.69 -8.97 -9.29
C ASN A 107 -10.38 -7.69 -8.81
N TYR A 108 -9.63 -6.61 -8.64
CA TYR A 108 -10.15 -5.28 -8.34
C TYR A 108 -9.52 -4.22 -9.24
N TYR A 109 -10.18 -3.06 -9.35
CA TYR A 109 -9.65 -1.89 -10.05
C TYR A 109 -9.04 -0.90 -9.05
N LEU A 110 -8.02 -0.16 -9.49
CA LEU A 110 -7.36 0.83 -8.67
C LEU A 110 -8.18 2.13 -8.56
N ILE A 111 -8.29 2.64 -7.33
CA ILE A 111 -8.70 4.02 -7.06
C ILE A 111 -7.45 4.79 -6.65
N GLY A 112 -7.18 5.91 -7.31
CA GLY A 112 -6.00 6.73 -7.05
C GLY A 112 -6.33 8.21 -7.02
N LYS A 113 -5.49 8.97 -6.35
CA LYS A 113 -5.53 10.43 -6.30
C LYS A 113 -4.28 10.98 -6.97
N ALA A 114 -4.45 11.99 -7.82
CA ALA A 114 -3.32 12.72 -8.40
C ALA A 114 -2.54 13.45 -7.29
N ASP A 115 -1.25 13.19 -7.24
CA ASP A 115 -0.29 13.92 -6.40
C ASP A 115 0.31 15.09 -7.20
N ARG A 116 0.74 14.80 -8.41
CA ARG A 116 1.25 15.72 -9.41
C ARG A 116 0.79 15.30 -10.80
N ASP A 117 1.06 16.13 -11.80
CA ASP A 117 0.72 15.84 -13.19
C ASP A 117 1.34 14.51 -13.65
N GLY A 118 0.49 13.56 -14.02
CA GLY A 118 0.88 12.20 -14.41
C GLY A 118 1.36 11.30 -13.27
N ILE A 119 1.33 11.75 -12.00
CA ILE A 119 1.74 10.94 -10.84
C ILE A 119 0.56 10.76 -9.89
N TYR A 120 0.26 9.52 -9.57
CA TYR A 120 -0.87 9.13 -8.73
C TYR A 120 -0.43 8.26 -7.56
N GLN A 121 -1.13 8.44 -6.42
CA GLN A 121 -1.06 7.55 -5.28
C GLN A 121 -2.35 6.73 -5.22
N VAL A 122 -2.23 5.41 -5.09
CA VAL A 122 -3.39 4.54 -4.89
C VAL A 122 -3.96 4.77 -3.50
N THR A 123 -5.27 4.98 -3.44
CA THR A 123 -5.99 5.30 -2.21
C THR A 123 -7.12 4.31 -1.90
N GLY A 124 -7.39 3.37 -2.82
CA GLY A 124 -8.46 2.40 -2.63
C GLY A 124 -8.59 1.40 -3.76
N LYS A 125 -9.57 0.54 -3.63
CA LYS A 125 -9.93 -0.55 -4.55
C LYS A 125 -11.40 -0.45 -4.94
N SER A 126 -11.73 -0.70 -6.21
CA SER A 126 -13.10 -0.78 -6.71
C SER A 126 -13.36 -2.18 -7.27
N ALA A 127 -14.55 -2.72 -7.01
CA ALA A 127 -14.98 -4.00 -7.57
C ALA A 127 -15.36 -3.88 -9.07
N THR A 128 -15.64 -2.66 -9.55
CA THR A 128 -16.08 -2.41 -10.94
C THR A 128 -15.22 -1.34 -11.61
N GLU A 129 -15.20 -1.38 -12.94
CA GLU A 129 -14.48 -0.42 -13.76
C GLU A 129 -15.03 1.00 -13.61
N GLU A 130 -16.35 1.16 -13.46
CA GLU A 130 -17.00 2.46 -13.30
C GLU A 130 -16.57 3.20 -12.03
N GLY A 131 -16.20 2.45 -10.99
CA GLY A 131 -15.66 2.99 -9.75
C GLY A 131 -14.16 3.25 -9.76
N ALA A 132 -13.47 2.87 -10.83
CA ALA A 132 -12.03 3.03 -10.97
C ALA A 132 -11.62 4.48 -11.28
N THR A 133 -10.40 4.83 -10.91
CA THR A 133 -9.81 6.08 -11.38
C THR A 133 -9.38 5.98 -12.84
N GLN A 134 -9.72 7.02 -13.61
CA GLN A 134 -9.20 7.23 -14.95
C GLN A 134 -7.84 7.93 -14.86
N PHE A 135 -6.77 7.16 -14.96
CA PHE A 135 -5.39 7.66 -14.87
C PHE A 135 -4.96 8.28 -16.20
N SER A 136 -4.43 9.49 -16.19
CA SER A 136 -3.93 10.19 -17.38
C SER A 136 -2.44 10.46 -17.28
N PRO A 137 -1.65 10.22 -18.35
CA PRO A 137 -0.27 10.65 -18.43
C PRO A 137 -0.14 12.18 -18.41
N ASN A 138 1.05 12.66 -18.08
CA ASN A 138 1.41 14.08 -18.30
C ASN A 138 1.71 14.38 -19.78
N ALA A 139 2.08 15.62 -20.07
CA ALA A 139 2.38 16.08 -21.43
C ALA A 139 3.56 15.32 -22.09
N ASP A 140 4.51 14.82 -21.30
CA ASP A 140 5.62 14.00 -21.76
C ASP A 140 5.23 12.53 -21.96
N GLY A 141 3.96 12.17 -21.72
CA GLY A 141 3.42 10.84 -21.82
C GLY A 141 3.72 9.94 -20.59
N GLN A 142 4.27 10.48 -19.53
CA GLN A 142 4.59 9.71 -18.33
C GLN A 142 3.37 9.54 -17.42
N LEU A 143 3.12 8.32 -17.00
CA LEU A 143 2.13 7.94 -15.99
C LEU A 143 2.81 7.11 -14.91
N VAL A 144 2.83 7.62 -13.69
CA VAL A 144 3.38 6.94 -12.52
C VAL A 144 2.25 6.63 -11.55
N ILE A 145 2.16 5.37 -11.11
CA ILE A 145 1.18 4.92 -10.12
C ILE A 145 1.95 4.28 -8.97
N ASN A 146 1.84 4.85 -7.79
CA ASN A 146 2.50 4.40 -6.58
C ASN A 146 1.49 3.84 -5.57
N GLY A 147 1.96 3.02 -4.63
CA GLY A 147 1.12 2.47 -3.57
C GLY A 147 0.40 1.18 -3.97
N ILE A 148 1.03 0.37 -4.80
CA ILE A 148 0.51 -0.93 -5.23
C ILE A 148 1.31 -2.08 -4.64
N GLU A 149 0.71 -3.25 -4.58
CA GLU A 149 1.35 -4.50 -4.15
C GLU A 149 2.06 -5.19 -5.34
N ALA A 150 2.89 -6.18 -5.04
CA ALA A 150 3.58 -6.97 -6.06
C ALA A 150 2.62 -8.02 -6.62
N ASP A 151 1.99 -7.69 -7.74
CA ASP A 151 0.99 -8.49 -8.43
C ASP A 151 1.01 -8.22 -9.93
N LYS A 152 0.15 -8.91 -10.65
CA LYS A 152 -0.08 -8.70 -12.07
C LYS A 152 -1.19 -7.68 -12.31
N TYR A 153 -0.89 -6.65 -13.10
CA TYR A 153 -1.82 -5.57 -13.43
C TYR A 153 -2.11 -5.51 -14.92
N GLY A 154 -3.35 -5.19 -15.24
CA GLY A 154 -3.80 -4.91 -16.61
C GLY A 154 -4.16 -3.44 -16.77
N PHE A 155 -3.57 -2.78 -17.76
CA PHE A 155 -3.82 -1.39 -18.12
C PHE A 155 -4.69 -1.37 -19.38
N THR A 156 -5.93 -0.93 -19.23
CA THR A 156 -6.87 -0.78 -20.36
C THR A 156 -6.98 0.69 -20.72
N GLU A 157 -6.67 1.02 -21.97
CA GLU A 157 -6.86 2.37 -22.50
C GLU A 157 -8.33 2.58 -22.79
N THR A 158 -8.96 3.54 -22.10
CA THR A 158 -10.40 3.85 -22.23
C THR A 158 -10.66 5.09 -23.08
N HIS A 159 -9.67 5.99 -23.16
CA HIS A 159 -9.70 7.18 -24.01
C HIS A 159 -8.36 7.40 -24.70
N SER A 160 -8.42 7.94 -25.92
CA SER A 160 -7.25 8.38 -26.67
C SER A 160 -7.47 9.79 -27.21
N ASP A 161 -6.41 10.43 -27.71
CA ASP A 161 -6.54 11.74 -28.36
C ASP A 161 -7.31 11.61 -29.69
N ALA A 162 -7.92 12.72 -30.13
CA ALA A 162 -8.71 12.78 -31.35
C ALA A 162 -7.88 12.35 -32.59
N GLY A 163 -8.43 11.46 -33.39
CA GLY A 163 -7.75 10.92 -34.56
C GLY A 163 -6.88 9.68 -34.31
N TYR A 164 -6.78 9.21 -33.05
CA TYR A 164 -6.07 7.99 -32.69
C TYR A 164 -7.04 6.91 -32.21
N THR A 165 -6.67 5.67 -32.46
CA THR A 165 -7.42 4.49 -32.02
C THR A 165 -6.92 4.02 -30.66
N LEU A 166 -7.83 3.51 -29.84
CA LEU A 166 -7.49 2.86 -28.57
C LEU A 166 -6.60 1.64 -28.78
N LEU A 167 -5.80 1.32 -27.79
CA LEU A 167 -5.10 0.04 -27.75
C LEU A 167 -6.11 -1.11 -27.79
N LYS A 168 -5.91 -2.04 -28.74
CA LYS A 168 -6.82 -3.19 -28.90
C LYS A 168 -6.76 -4.20 -27.77
N LYS A 169 -5.67 -4.18 -27.00
CA LYS A 169 -5.42 -5.14 -25.92
C LYS A 169 -4.94 -4.40 -24.70
N GLU A 170 -5.35 -4.93 -23.56
CA GLU A 170 -4.81 -4.58 -22.25
C GLU A 170 -3.29 -4.76 -22.21
N VAL A 171 -2.57 -3.82 -21.65
CA VAL A 171 -1.12 -3.94 -21.40
C VAL A 171 -0.95 -4.62 -20.05
N ILE A 172 -0.30 -5.77 -20.05
CA ILE A 172 -0.05 -6.53 -18.80
C ILE A 172 1.32 -6.16 -18.25
N VAL A 173 1.32 -5.90 -16.95
CA VAL A 173 2.51 -5.62 -16.16
C VAL A 173 2.55 -6.57 -14.99
N ASP A 174 3.69 -7.20 -14.79
CA ASP A 174 3.96 -8.10 -13.68
C ASP A 174 4.96 -7.44 -12.74
N ILE A 175 4.51 -7.08 -11.55
CA ILE A 175 5.36 -6.50 -10.51
C ILE A 175 5.76 -7.62 -9.57
N THR A 176 7.00 -8.06 -9.72
CA THR A 176 7.55 -9.16 -8.94
C THR A 176 8.39 -8.62 -7.78
N SER A 177 8.34 -9.33 -6.65
CA SER A 177 9.15 -9.06 -5.48
C SER A 177 9.71 -10.36 -4.91
N THR A 178 10.95 -10.33 -4.50
CA THR A 178 11.55 -11.42 -3.74
C THR A 178 11.08 -11.44 -2.28
N LYS A 179 10.37 -10.39 -1.85
CA LYS A 179 9.87 -10.17 -0.49
C LYS A 179 8.34 -10.27 -0.38
N ALA A 180 7.61 -10.25 -1.49
CA ALA A 180 6.19 -10.53 -1.49
C ALA A 180 5.96 -11.98 -1.05
N ASN A 181 4.91 -12.21 -0.26
CA ASN A 181 4.50 -13.54 0.21
C ASN A 181 5.45 -14.22 1.23
N ILE A 182 6.27 -13.47 1.94
CA ILE A 182 6.90 -14.01 3.15
C ILE A 182 5.80 -14.08 4.22
N THR A 183 5.25 -15.27 4.42
CA THR A 183 4.38 -15.52 5.58
C THR A 183 5.22 -15.26 6.84
N PRO A 184 4.77 -14.42 7.78
CA PRO A 184 5.48 -14.27 9.04
C PRO A 184 5.59 -15.65 9.68
N THR A 185 6.81 -16.13 9.86
CA THR A 185 7.03 -17.30 10.72
C THR A 185 6.64 -16.88 12.12
N GLU A 186 5.71 -17.59 12.70
CA GLU A 186 5.40 -17.43 14.13
C GLU A 186 6.72 -17.49 14.89
N ALA A 187 7.03 -16.44 15.63
CA ALA A 187 8.18 -16.44 16.53
C ALA A 187 7.87 -17.47 17.63
N ASN A 188 8.64 -18.55 17.64
CA ASN A 188 8.65 -19.52 18.74
C ASN A 188 9.27 -18.87 19.99
#